data_5b88c3e0ae8c333ec29559dab7178e38
#
_entry.id   5b88c3e0ae8c333ec29559dab7178e38
#
_cell.length_a   1.000
_cell.length_b   1.000
_cell.length_c   1.000
_cell.angle_alpha   90.00
_cell.angle_beta   90.00
_cell.angle_gamma   90.00
#
_symmetry.space_group_name_H-M   'P 1'
#
loop_
_entity.id
_entity.type
_entity.pdbx_description
1 polymer ?
#
loop_
_entity_poly.entity_id
_entity_poly.type
_entity_poly.pdbx_seq_one_letter_code
_entity_poly.pdbx_strand_id
1 'polypeptide(L)'
;KAMEECGLTSLTLTLQYNETSANNKAASEFLHKSFPEIFGDSFTLELMAAPSGVLNSYIKGWKDGDPNSFELQWRGWNTSTPAPWNGLKVYTGMYSNKNEPYYNDEVDALWEKANYDLEAKMDSAYRLELTREIEKIVLDEVAACPVYEAPSYYLINPKVILPSDGYIPGYGFGFTISDKEV
;
A
#
# COMPACT_ATOMS: atom_id res chain seq x y z
N LYS A 1 17.26 15.23 -15.75
CA LYS A 1 16.92 14.34 -16.89
C LYS A 1 15.41 14.19 -17.06
N ALA A 2 14.67 13.56 -16.11
CA ALA A 2 13.21 13.36 -16.24
C ALA A 2 12.45 14.70 -16.38
N MET A 3 12.76 15.70 -15.57
CA MET A 3 12.14 17.03 -15.67
C MET A 3 12.44 17.69 -17.02
N GLU A 4 13.68 17.60 -17.53
CA GLU A 4 14.06 18.10 -18.84
C GLU A 4 13.30 17.40 -19.97
N GLU A 5 13.13 16.07 -19.88
CA GLU A 5 12.33 15.28 -20.84
C GLU A 5 10.86 15.71 -20.86
N CYS A 6 10.32 16.16 -19.70
CA CYS A 6 8.99 16.72 -19.58
C CYS A 6 8.91 18.23 -19.84
N GLY A 7 10.03 18.89 -20.15
CA GLY A 7 10.08 20.33 -20.36
C GLY A 7 9.86 21.18 -19.10
N LEU A 8 10.06 20.57 -17.91
CA LEU A 8 9.88 21.23 -16.63
C LEU A 8 11.19 21.84 -16.13
N THR A 9 11.12 23.09 -15.65
CA THR A 9 12.23 23.79 -14.99
C THR A 9 12.20 23.67 -13.48
N SER A 10 11.02 23.42 -12.92
CA SER A 10 10.80 23.15 -11.50
C SER A 10 9.59 22.23 -11.32
N LEU A 11 9.56 21.50 -10.21
CA LEU A 11 8.47 20.62 -9.84
C LEU A 11 8.17 20.77 -8.34
N THR A 12 6.94 21.07 -8.03
CA THR A 12 6.44 21.02 -6.63
C THR A 12 5.39 19.92 -6.55
N LEU A 13 5.53 19.03 -5.59
CA LEU A 13 4.56 17.99 -5.27
C LEU A 13 4.12 18.10 -3.82
N THR A 14 2.85 17.80 -3.55
CA THR A 14 2.27 17.77 -2.21
C THR A 14 2.14 16.34 -1.72
N LEU A 15 2.79 16.01 -0.60
CA LEU A 15 2.63 14.73 0.09
C LEU A 15 1.62 14.85 1.22
N GLN A 16 0.51 14.17 1.06
CA GLN A 16 -0.56 14.13 2.05
C GLN A 16 -0.35 12.98 3.03
N TYR A 17 -0.54 13.23 4.33
CA TYR A 17 -0.43 12.22 5.35
C TYR A 17 -1.45 12.41 6.50
N ASN A 18 -1.77 11.30 7.19
CA ASN A 18 -2.64 11.35 8.35
C ASN A 18 -1.96 12.07 9.53
N GLU A 19 -2.54 13.16 9.98
CA GLU A 19 -2.03 14.00 11.09
C GLU A 19 -1.86 13.25 12.42
N THR A 20 -2.63 12.17 12.63
CA THR A 20 -2.56 11.34 13.85
C THR A 20 -1.50 10.24 13.77
N SER A 21 -0.88 10.02 12.60
CA SER A 21 0.16 9.01 12.40
C SER A 21 1.55 9.59 12.62
N ALA A 22 2.14 9.31 13.79
CA ALA A 22 3.50 9.75 14.09
C ALA A 22 4.55 9.19 13.10
N ASN A 23 4.36 7.94 12.65
CA ASN A 23 5.26 7.31 11.67
C ASN A 23 5.18 7.99 10.31
N ASN A 24 3.97 8.24 9.80
CA ASN A 24 3.81 8.92 8.51
C ASN A 24 4.35 10.35 8.57
N LYS A 25 4.13 11.05 9.68
CA LYS A 25 4.69 12.37 9.91
C LYS A 25 6.22 12.35 9.84
N ALA A 26 6.87 11.48 10.63
CA ALA A 26 8.32 11.37 10.65
C ALA A 26 8.90 11.00 9.27
N ALA A 27 8.27 10.05 8.58
CA ALA A 27 8.69 9.67 7.24
C ALA A 27 8.50 10.82 6.22
N SER A 28 7.40 11.55 6.30
CA SER A 28 7.15 12.72 5.42
C SER A 28 8.17 13.84 5.67
N GLU A 29 8.48 14.16 6.93
CA GLU A 29 9.48 15.16 7.29
C GLU A 29 10.89 14.74 6.81
N PHE A 30 11.21 13.45 6.89
CA PHE A 30 12.46 12.92 6.35
C PHE A 30 12.53 13.09 4.83
N LEU A 31 11.48 12.72 4.09
CA LEU A 31 11.44 12.89 2.64
C LEU A 31 11.51 14.37 2.22
N HIS A 32 10.73 15.23 2.89
CA HIS A 32 10.75 16.68 2.65
C HIS A 32 12.16 17.27 2.78
N LYS A 33 12.92 16.81 3.77
CA LYS A 33 14.30 17.26 3.98
C LYS A 33 15.28 16.67 2.95
N SER A 34 15.13 15.38 2.63
CA SER A 34 16.10 14.66 1.79
C SER A 34 15.93 14.94 0.30
N PHE A 35 14.72 15.20 -0.16
CA PHE A 35 14.46 15.37 -1.60
C PHE A 35 15.18 16.55 -2.23
N PRO A 36 15.23 17.76 -1.62
CA PRO A 36 16.05 18.85 -2.15
C PRO A 36 17.55 18.51 -2.21
N GLU A 37 18.06 17.73 -1.25
CA GLU A 37 19.46 17.27 -1.24
C GLU A 37 19.76 16.32 -2.42
N ILE A 38 18.76 15.52 -2.85
CA ILE A 38 18.88 14.52 -3.92
C ILE A 38 18.60 15.13 -5.29
N PHE A 39 17.53 15.91 -5.40
CA PHE A 39 16.99 16.41 -6.68
C PHE A 39 17.36 17.86 -6.97
N GLY A 40 17.95 18.59 -6.01
CA GLY A 40 18.33 19.98 -6.10
C GLY A 40 17.16 20.96 -5.91
N ASP A 41 17.46 22.26 -6.00
CA ASP A 41 16.52 23.36 -5.69
C ASP A 41 15.32 23.45 -6.65
N SER A 42 15.37 22.74 -7.77
CA SER A 42 14.26 22.70 -8.74
C SER A 42 13.13 21.76 -8.32
N PHE A 43 13.32 20.97 -7.25
CA PHE A 43 12.29 20.09 -6.71
C PHE A 43 11.87 20.53 -5.29
N THR A 44 10.56 20.62 -5.08
CA THR A 44 9.98 20.93 -3.76
C THR A 44 8.95 19.87 -3.39
N LEU A 45 9.05 19.31 -2.19
CA LEU A 45 8.03 18.45 -1.61
C LEU A 45 7.30 19.21 -0.51
N GLU A 46 6.06 19.61 -0.74
CA GLU A 46 5.20 20.20 0.29
C GLU A 46 4.53 19.11 1.14
N LEU A 47 4.30 19.39 2.42
CA LEU A 47 3.65 18.45 3.33
C LEU A 47 2.27 18.94 3.71
N MET A 48 1.28 18.07 3.61
CA MET A 48 -0.10 18.34 4.01
C MET A 48 -0.59 17.30 5.03
N ALA A 49 -0.69 17.71 6.27
CA ALA A 49 -1.29 16.91 7.33
C ALA A 49 -2.80 17.08 7.32
N ALA A 50 -3.56 15.99 7.36
CA ALA A 50 -5.01 16.04 7.42
C ALA A 50 -5.61 14.81 8.13
N PRO A 51 -6.84 14.91 8.69
CA PRO A 51 -7.57 13.76 9.21
C PRO A 51 -7.87 12.73 8.12
N SER A 52 -7.95 11.45 8.50
CA SER A 52 -8.21 10.34 7.54
C SER A 52 -9.46 10.55 6.69
N GLY A 53 -10.52 11.15 7.26
CA GLY A 53 -11.74 11.43 6.50
C GLY A 53 -11.52 12.43 5.36
N VAL A 54 -10.69 13.44 5.58
CA VAL A 54 -10.32 14.44 4.57
C VAL A 54 -9.46 13.77 3.49
N LEU A 55 -8.45 12.97 3.89
CA LEU A 55 -7.61 12.23 2.94
C LEU A 55 -8.43 11.29 2.05
N ASN A 56 -9.44 10.63 2.61
CA ASN A 56 -10.36 9.79 1.84
C ASN A 56 -11.23 10.59 0.87
N SER A 57 -11.58 11.84 1.19
CA SER A 57 -12.35 12.69 0.28
C SER A 57 -11.55 13.08 -0.97
N TYR A 58 -10.25 13.25 -0.86
CA TYR A 58 -9.38 13.50 -2.02
C TYR A 58 -9.35 12.30 -2.98
N ILE A 59 -9.26 11.07 -2.45
CA ILE A 59 -9.35 9.87 -3.30
C ILE A 59 -10.71 9.77 -3.97
N LYS A 60 -11.77 10.10 -3.24
CA LYS A 60 -13.11 10.15 -3.84
C LYS A 60 -13.19 11.20 -4.94
N GLY A 61 -12.63 12.39 -4.73
CA GLY A 61 -12.55 13.44 -5.75
C GLY A 61 -11.86 12.95 -7.01
N TRP A 62 -10.72 12.27 -6.87
CA TRP A 62 -10.03 11.68 -8.01
C TRP A 62 -10.90 10.65 -8.75
N LYS A 63 -11.58 9.75 -8.04
CA LYS A 63 -12.53 8.78 -8.63
C LYS A 63 -13.71 9.44 -9.34
N ASP A 64 -14.15 10.59 -8.85
CA ASP A 64 -15.22 11.39 -9.45
C ASP A 64 -14.70 12.23 -10.66
N GLY A 65 -13.43 12.09 -11.03
CA GLY A 65 -12.84 12.68 -12.23
C GLY A 65 -12.06 13.98 -11.99
N ASP A 66 -11.73 14.33 -10.73
CA ASP A 66 -10.83 15.44 -10.43
C ASP A 66 -9.36 14.96 -10.37
N PRO A 67 -8.57 15.15 -11.44
CA PRO A 67 -7.17 14.72 -11.49
C PRO A 67 -6.26 15.52 -10.55
N ASN A 68 -6.73 16.65 -10.02
CA ASN A 68 -5.96 17.54 -9.16
C ASN A 68 -6.30 17.35 -7.68
N SER A 69 -7.12 16.35 -7.33
CA SER A 69 -7.55 16.15 -5.94
C SER A 69 -6.41 15.82 -5.01
N PHE A 70 -5.37 15.13 -5.48
CA PHE A 70 -4.11 14.92 -4.75
C PHE A 70 -2.99 14.49 -5.71
N GLU A 71 -1.73 14.61 -5.27
CA GLU A 71 -0.55 14.19 -6.03
C GLU A 71 0.09 12.97 -5.39
N LEU A 72 0.48 13.07 -4.12
CA LEU A 72 1.06 11.98 -3.35
C LEU A 72 0.31 11.83 -2.03
N GLN A 73 0.04 10.60 -1.64
CA GLN A 73 -0.62 10.33 -0.36
C GLN A 73 -0.05 9.09 0.31
N TRP A 74 0.24 9.18 1.61
CA TRP A 74 0.56 8.02 2.42
C TRP A 74 -0.63 7.07 2.51
N ARG A 75 -0.39 5.82 2.15
CA ARG A 75 -1.35 4.74 2.29
C ARG A 75 -0.70 3.52 2.96
N GLY A 76 -1.49 2.77 3.69
CA GLY A 76 -1.12 1.47 4.23
C GLY A 76 -2.11 0.42 3.77
N TRP A 77 -1.61 -0.75 3.46
CA TRP A 77 -2.42 -1.91 3.11
C TRP A 77 -1.94 -3.13 3.89
N ASN A 78 -2.87 -3.85 4.48
CA ASN A 78 -2.64 -5.16 5.07
C ASN A 78 -3.52 -6.19 4.39
N THR A 79 -2.91 -7.30 3.97
CA THR A 79 -3.71 -8.40 3.44
C THR A 79 -4.45 -9.10 4.57
N SER A 80 -5.65 -9.61 4.31
CA SER A 80 -6.39 -10.42 5.27
C SER A 80 -5.93 -11.89 5.31
N THR A 81 -5.02 -12.27 4.44
CA THR A 81 -4.47 -13.62 4.35
C THR A 81 -2.99 -13.55 3.99
N PRO A 82 -2.18 -14.57 4.35
CA PRO A 82 -0.77 -14.63 3.99
C PRO A 82 -0.52 -14.92 2.49
N ALA A 83 -1.57 -15.04 1.70
CA ALA A 83 -1.46 -15.35 0.27
C ALA A 83 -1.03 -14.11 -0.52
N PRO A 84 0.12 -14.12 -1.24
CA PRO A 84 0.67 -12.95 -1.93
C PRO A 84 -0.31 -12.31 -2.92
N TRP A 85 -1.07 -13.11 -3.67
CA TRP A 85 -2.05 -12.63 -4.62
C TRP A 85 -3.20 -11.83 -4.00
N ASN A 86 -3.51 -12.01 -2.71
CA ASN A 86 -4.52 -11.21 -2.03
C ASN A 86 -4.03 -9.79 -1.70
N GLY A 87 -2.74 -9.62 -1.51
CA GLY A 87 -2.15 -8.30 -1.29
C GLY A 87 -2.37 -7.36 -2.47
N LEU A 88 -2.33 -7.88 -3.67
CA LEU A 88 -2.46 -7.10 -4.90
C LEU A 88 -3.90 -6.77 -5.30
N LYS A 89 -4.90 -7.33 -4.62
CA LYS A 89 -6.31 -7.05 -4.87
C LYS A 89 -6.64 -5.56 -4.82
N VAL A 90 -5.95 -4.80 -4.01
CA VAL A 90 -6.15 -3.35 -3.85
C VAL A 90 -5.91 -2.58 -5.16
N TYR A 91 -5.08 -3.11 -6.06
CA TYR A 91 -4.79 -2.52 -7.37
C TYR A 91 -5.76 -2.96 -8.47
N THR A 92 -6.77 -3.77 -8.15
CA THR A 92 -7.76 -4.24 -9.13
C THR A 92 -9.03 -3.40 -9.11
N GLY A 93 -9.69 -3.24 -10.25
CA GLY A 93 -11.00 -2.61 -10.37
C GLY A 93 -12.11 -3.38 -9.63
N MET A 94 -11.89 -4.66 -9.37
CA MET A 94 -12.84 -5.55 -8.67
C MET A 94 -12.91 -5.30 -7.16
N TYR A 95 -11.97 -4.57 -6.58
CA TYR A 95 -11.98 -4.27 -5.15
C TYR A 95 -12.93 -3.11 -4.85
N SER A 96 -14.09 -3.42 -4.29
CA SER A 96 -15.18 -2.45 -4.05
C SER A 96 -14.80 -1.30 -3.11
N ASN A 97 -13.90 -1.57 -2.15
CA ASN A 97 -13.38 -0.58 -1.20
C ASN A 97 -12.03 0.00 -1.63
N LYS A 98 -11.78 0.03 -2.93
CA LYS A 98 -10.54 0.54 -3.49
C LYS A 98 -10.26 1.96 -3.02
N ASN A 99 -9.13 2.12 -2.37
CA ASN A 99 -8.63 3.40 -1.90
C ASN A 99 -7.50 3.95 -2.78
N GLU A 100 -6.96 3.10 -3.64
CA GLU A 100 -5.90 3.46 -4.58
C GLU A 100 -6.52 3.87 -5.91
N PRO A 101 -6.17 5.05 -6.42
CA PRO A 101 -6.66 5.56 -7.69
C PRO A 101 -5.86 4.95 -8.86
N TYR A 102 -5.97 3.65 -9.05
CA TYR A 102 -5.26 2.92 -10.09
C TYR A 102 -6.21 1.97 -10.82
N TYR A 103 -6.15 1.97 -12.14
CA TYR A 103 -6.94 1.10 -13.00
C TYR A 103 -6.07 0.60 -14.15
N ASN A 104 -5.99 -0.72 -14.29
CA ASN A 104 -5.28 -1.36 -15.38
C ASN A 104 -5.98 -2.68 -15.71
N ASP A 105 -6.49 -2.81 -16.94
CA ASP A 105 -7.24 -3.98 -17.39
C ASP A 105 -6.39 -5.25 -17.40
N GLU A 106 -5.08 -5.13 -17.66
CA GLU A 106 -4.14 -6.26 -17.63
C GLU A 106 -3.96 -6.78 -16.20
N VAL A 107 -3.83 -5.88 -15.23
CA VAL A 107 -3.78 -6.24 -13.80
C VAL A 107 -5.07 -6.95 -13.39
N ASP A 108 -6.22 -6.46 -13.80
CA ASP A 108 -7.50 -7.09 -13.52
C ASP A 108 -7.57 -8.51 -14.12
N ALA A 109 -7.19 -8.67 -15.37
CA ALA A 109 -7.20 -9.97 -16.06
C ALA A 109 -6.23 -10.98 -15.42
N LEU A 110 -5.01 -10.56 -15.08
CA LEU A 110 -4.02 -11.40 -14.39
C LEU A 110 -4.51 -11.80 -12.98
N TRP A 111 -5.11 -10.86 -12.25
CA TRP A 111 -5.64 -11.13 -10.93
C TRP A 111 -6.82 -12.09 -10.97
N GLU A 112 -7.75 -11.94 -11.93
CA GLU A 112 -8.83 -12.88 -12.17
C GLU A 112 -8.28 -14.28 -12.46
N LYS A 113 -7.31 -14.39 -13.35
CA LYS A 113 -6.64 -15.64 -13.69
C LYS A 113 -6.01 -16.29 -12.46
N ALA A 114 -5.24 -15.54 -11.66
CA ALA A 114 -4.60 -16.03 -10.43
C ALA A 114 -5.62 -16.53 -9.39
N ASN A 115 -6.84 -16.02 -9.38
CA ASN A 115 -7.83 -16.34 -8.35
C ASN A 115 -8.93 -17.29 -8.79
N TYR A 116 -9.28 -17.34 -10.06
CA TYR A 116 -10.43 -18.11 -10.55
C TYR A 116 -10.07 -19.21 -11.54
N ASP A 117 -8.93 -19.11 -12.24
CA ASP A 117 -8.49 -20.17 -13.13
C ASP A 117 -8.15 -21.45 -12.36
N LEU A 118 -8.59 -22.60 -12.92
CA LEU A 118 -8.37 -23.91 -12.30
C LEU A 118 -6.88 -24.27 -12.27
N GLU A 119 -6.14 -23.99 -13.35
CA GLU A 119 -4.71 -24.24 -13.44
C GLU A 119 -3.95 -23.49 -12.34
N ALA A 120 -4.22 -22.17 -12.18
CA ALA A 120 -3.61 -21.35 -11.14
C ALA A 120 -3.98 -21.81 -9.72
N LYS A 121 -5.18 -22.38 -9.53
CA LYS A 121 -5.57 -22.95 -8.22
C LYS A 121 -4.88 -24.27 -7.91
N MET A 122 -4.55 -25.05 -8.94
CA MET A 122 -3.88 -26.36 -8.77
C MET A 122 -2.35 -26.25 -8.77
N ASP A 123 -1.80 -25.20 -9.38
CA ASP A 123 -0.36 -24.95 -9.44
C ASP A 123 -0.01 -23.62 -8.74
N SER A 124 0.52 -23.75 -7.51
CA SER A 124 0.90 -22.59 -6.71
C SER A 124 2.11 -21.84 -7.30
N ALA A 125 2.99 -22.51 -8.04
CA ALA A 125 4.12 -21.85 -8.70
C ALA A 125 3.64 -20.96 -9.84
N TYR A 126 2.77 -21.48 -10.69
CA TYR A 126 2.13 -20.70 -11.74
C TYR A 126 1.32 -19.51 -11.18
N ARG A 127 0.56 -19.74 -10.12
CA ARG A 127 -0.16 -18.66 -9.45
C ARG A 127 0.76 -17.57 -8.93
N LEU A 128 1.92 -17.94 -8.40
CA LEU A 128 2.92 -16.99 -7.94
C LEU A 128 3.56 -16.20 -9.10
N GLU A 129 3.75 -16.82 -10.26
CA GLU A 129 4.22 -16.13 -11.47
C GLU A 129 3.24 -15.04 -11.91
N LEU A 130 1.96 -15.35 -12.01
CA LEU A 130 0.91 -14.34 -12.29
C LEU A 130 0.92 -13.19 -11.27
N THR A 131 1.14 -13.52 -10.00
CA THR A 131 1.25 -12.50 -8.93
C THR A 131 2.45 -11.57 -9.15
N ARG A 132 3.60 -12.12 -9.55
CA ARG A 132 4.81 -11.32 -9.86
C ARG A 132 4.64 -10.44 -11.09
N GLU A 133 3.90 -10.91 -12.10
CA GLU A 133 3.56 -10.09 -13.25
C GLU A 133 2.71 -8.87 -12.86
N ILE A 134 1.70 -9.06 -12.01
CA ILE A 134 0.89 -7.97 -11.47
C ILE A 134 1.78 -6.99 -10.68
N GLU A 135 2.60 -7.49 -9.76
CA GLU A 135 3.51 -6.66 -8.96
C GLU A 135 4.44 -5.82 -9.85
N LYS A 136 4.99 -6.45 -10.89
CA LYS A 136 5.85 -5.76 -11.85
C LYS A 136 5.14 -4.62 -12.55
N ILE A 137 3.93 -4.84 -13.06
CA ILE A 137 3.14 -3.79 -13.74
C ILE A 137 2.87 -2.63 -12.78
N VAL A 138 2.39 -2.92 -11.56
CA VAL A 138 2.07 -1.91 -10.53
C VAL A 138 3.29 -1.06 -10.17
N LEU A 139 4.47 -1.67 -10.08
CA LEU A 139 5.72 -0.97 -9.77
C LEU A 139 6.27 -0.20 -10.98
N ASP A 140 6.23 -0.77 -12.17
CA ASP A 140 6.70 -0.12 -13.41
C ASP A 140 5.85 1.12 -13.76
N GLU A 141 4.55 1.08 -13.49
CA GLU A 141 3.63 2.21 -13.67
C GLU A 141 3.64 3.19 -12.48
N VAL A 142 4.43 2.90 -11.45
CA VAL A 142 4.55 3.74 -10.24
C VAL A 142 3.20 4.00 -9.56
N ALA A 143 2.28 3.03 -9.66
CA ALA A 143 0.98 3.10 -8.97
C ALA A 143 1.14 3.12 -7.43
N ALA A 144 2.21 2.51 -6.94
CA ALA A 144 2.63 2.57 -5.55
C ALA A 144 4.15 2.60 -5.44
N CYS A 145 4.65 3.36 -4.46
CA CYS A 145 6.05 3.35 -4.07
C CYS A 145 6.16 2.77 -2.65
N PRO A 146 6.60 1.52 -2.47
CA PRO A 146 6.83 0.94 -1.16
C PRO A 146 7.95 1.69 -0.43
N VAL A 147 7.68 2.21 0.77
CA VAL A 147 8.64 3.01 1.52
C VAL A 147 9.13 2.28 2.76
N TYR A 148 8.20 1.74 3.55
CA TYR A 148 8.55 0.98 4.75
C TYR A 148 7.42 0.05 5.18
N GLU A 149 7.79 -1.00 5.93
CA GLU A 149 6.87 -1.84 6.67
C GLU A 149 7.02 -1.57 8.17
N ALA A 150 5.91 -1.25 8.82
CA ALA A 150 5.92 -1.00 10.26
C ALA A 150 5.92 -2.33 11.02
N PRO A 151 6.88 -2.56 11.96
CA PRO A 151 6.87 -3.74 12.80
C PRO A 151 5.69 -3.70 13.76
N SER A 152 5.11 -4.87 14.04
CA SER A 152 4.08 -5.03 15.07
C SER A 152 4.66 -5.77 16.26
N TYR A 153 4.38 -5.27 17.46
CA TYR A 153 4.82 -5.87 18.71
C TYR A 153 3.61 -6.34 19.52
N TYR A 154 3.71 -7.51 20.10
CA TYR A 154 2.64 -8.10 20.88
C TYR A 154 3.15 -8.49 22.27
N LEU A 155 2.40 -8.10 23.28
CA LEU A 155 2.58 -8.59 24.64
C LEU A 155 1.52 -9.66 24.93
N ILE A 156 1.95 -10.90 25.12
CA ILE A 156 1.06 -12.04 25.26
C ILE A 156 1.12 -12.54 26.70
N ASN A 157 -0.04 -12.65 27.34
CA ASN A 157 -0.12 -13.24 28.68
C ASN A 157 0.27 -14.73 28.63
N PRO A 158 1.08 -15.25 29.57
CA PRO A 158 1.50 -16.66 29.60
C PRO A 158 0.36 -17.68 29.59
N LYS A 159 -0.85 -17.28 30.00
CA LYS A 159 -2.06 -18.14 29.96
C LYS A 159 -2.67 -18.28 28.57
N VAL A 160 -2.19 -17.50 27.59
CA VAL A 160 -2.69 -17.58 26.21
C VAL A 160 -1.92 -18.65 25.47
N ILE A 161 -2.66 -19.59 24.89
CA ILE A 161 -2.09 -20.58 23.96
C ILE A 161 -2.23 -20.05 22.54
N LEU A 162 -1.09 -19.92 21.86
CA LEU A 162 -1.06 -19.58 20.45
C LEU A 162 -1.06 -20.85 19.62
N PRO A 163 -2.08 -21.12 18.80
CA PRO A 163 -2.11 -22.27 17.91
C PRO A 163 -1.12 -22.15 16.73
N SER A 164 -0.56 -20.96 16.52
CA SER A 164 0.43 -20.67 15.49
C SER A 164 1.51 -19.76 16.07
N ASP A 165 2.76 -20.01 15.72
CA ASP A 165 3.91 -19.16 16.05
C ASP A 165 3.99 -17.91 15.17
N GLY A 166 3.21 -17.88 14.08
CA GLY A 166 3.20 -16.80 13.12
C GLY A 166 1.95 -15.91 13.25
N TYR A 167 2.16 -14.60 13.19
CA TYR A 167 1.09 -13.64 13.03
C TYR A 167 0.54 -13.69 11.62
N ILE A 168 -0.77 -13.82 11.49
CA ILE A 168 -1.47 -13.79 10.20
C ILE A 168 -2.22 -12.46 10.09
N PRO A 169 -1.86 -11.58 9.13
CA PRO A 169 -2.56 -10.32 8.93
C PRO A 169 -4.07 -10.52 8.81
N GLY A 170 -4.84 -9.71 9.53
CA GLY A 170 -6.30 -9.81 9.57
C GLY A 170 -6.88 -10.88 10.49
N TYR A 171 -6.09 -11.91 10.87
CA TYR A 171 -6.52 -12.99 11.78
C TYR A 171 -5.76 -13.02 13.10
N GLY A 172 -4.62 -12.34 13.17
CA GLY A 172 -3.75 -12.39 14.34
C GLY A 172 -3.06 -13.74 14.49
N PHE A 173 -2.83 -14.16 15.74
CA PHE A 173 -2.20 -15.46 16.07
C PHE A 173 -3.20 -16.60 16.18
N GLY A 174 -4.51 -16.34 16.13
CA GLY A 174 -5.52 -17.34 16.44
C GLY A 174 -5.26 -17.95 17.82
N PHE A 175 -5.74 -17.36 18.89
CA PHE A 175 -5.42 -17.81 20.24
C PHE A 175 -6.63 -18.41 20.96
N THR A 176 -6.36 -19.26 21.94
CA THR A 176 -7.31 -19.72 22.93
C THR A 176 -6.82 -19.34 24.33
N ILE A 177 -7.75 -19.02 25.21
CA ILE A 177 -7.45 -18.85 26.63
C ILE A 177 -7.51 -20.22 27.29
N SER A 178 -6.52 -20.55 28.12
CA SER A 178 -6.51 -21.80 28.89
C SER A 178 -6.54 -21.50 30.39
N ASP A 179 -7.01 -22.45 31.17
CA ASP A 179 -6.94 -22.45 32.65
C ASP A 179 -5.55 -22.86 33.16
N LYS A 180 -4.54 -22.82 32.31
CA LYS A 180 -3.18 -23.17 32.67
C LYS A 180 -2.69 -22.28 33.82
N GLU A 181 -2.34 -22.90 34.92
CA GLU A 181 -1.62 -22.21 36.00
C GLU A 181 -0.22 -21.80 35.53
N VAL A 182 0.18 -20.59 35.87
CA VAL A 182 1.49 -20.00 35.54
C VAL A 182 2.44 -20.24 36.68
#